data_a6764543e8c66e4583b982d91e71354d
#
_entry.id   a6764543e8c66e4583b982d91e71354d
#
_cell.length_a   1.000
_cell.length_b   1.000
_cell.length_c   1.000
_cell.angle_alpha   90.00
_cell.angle_beta   90.00
_cell.angle_gamma   90.00
#
_symmetry.space_group_name_H-M   'P 1'
#
loop_
_entity.id
_entity.type
_entity.pdbx_description
1 polymer ?
#
loop_
_entity_poly.entity_id
_entity_poly.type
_entity_poly.pdbx_seq_one_letter_code
_entity_poly.pdbx_strand_id
1 'polypeptide(L)'
;METREASYNPTIEELLALPGFAGHRVLAGEKNLSRRVESVNAMDVPDYYNWLVAGELLMSSCYAIHDDEKALGEYIPTLAAQGVAGICINTRFLGEIPESMLRAARELDFPLIALPLEVRFADLSRASTDEINRRRTAVLRSSLSVNHLLTQMITVGATLDEIAKTVSEISGSSVLIVDEINHRRGVFSPNGEELNEEEMHEGDVCHQICIEDYRVGKLCLWGGHTPIDEAVLWQILNVIPLEISRSHAVRESEKSSFSDFFLHLLTDRITDEQQETERARSFGMDFSRRTCCCASVSDIRRR
;
A
#
# COMPACT_ATOMS: atom_id res chain seq x y z
N MET A 1 5.95 9.12 -9.98
CA MET A 1 4.59 8.61 -9.69
C MET A 1 4.20 7.40 -10.53
N GLU A 2 4.87 7.14 -11.66
CA GLU A 2 4.57 6.02 -12.59
C GLU A 2 5.00 4.61 -12.13
N THR A 3 5.92 4.49 -11.20
CA THR A 3 6.50 3.18 -10.78
C THR A 3 5.67 2.39 -9.77
N ARG A 4 4.64 2.97 -9.15
CA ARG A 4 3.87 2.30 -8.07
C ARG A 4 2.72 1.42 -8.56
N GLU A 5 2.05 1.80 -9.64
CA GLU A 5 0.92 1.03 -10.19
C GLU A 5 1.38 -0.27 -10.88
N ALA A 6 2.60 -0.31 -11.39
CA ALA A 6 3.14 -1.48 -12.08
C ALA A 6 3.25 -2.73 -11.17
N SER A 7 3.42 -2.55 -9.86
CA SER A 7 3.58 -3.67 -8.90
C SER A 7 2.35 -4.58 -8.78
N TYR A 8 1.15 -4.08 -9.11
CA TYR A 8 -0.11 -4.81 -8.95
C TYR A 8 -0.61 -5.47 -10.24
N ASN A 9 -0.02 -5.11 -11.37
CA ASN A 9 -0.44 -5.64 -12.66
C ASN A 9 -0.15 -7.15 -12.75
N PRO A 10 -0.96 -7.92 -13.48
CA PRO A 10 -0.72 -9.33 -13.69
C PRO A 10 0.58 -9.56 -14.47
N THR A 11 1.22 -10.69 -14.25
CA THR A 11 2.33 -11.17 -15.08
C THR A 11 1.80 -11.77 -16.38
N ILE A 12 2.70 -11.95 -17.37
CA ILE A 12 2.34 -12.67 -18.60
C ILE A 12 1.84 -14.06 -18.26
N GLU A 13 2.52 -14.80 -17.38
CA GLU A 13 2.13 -16.15 -16.94
C GLU A 13 0.71 -16.18 -16.38
N GLU A 14 0.37 -15.22 -15.54
CA GLU A 14 -0.96 -15.11 -14.94
C GLU A 14 -2.04 -14.77 -15.99
N LEU A 15 -1.74 -13.93 -16.99
CA LEU A 15 -2.66 -13.68 -18.10
C LEU A 15 -2.85 -14.92 -18.97
N LEU A 16 -1.78 -15.66 -19.25
CA LEU A 16 -1.84 -16.91 -20.01
C LEU A 16 -2.66 -18.01 -19.31
N ALA A 17 -2.79 -17.95 -17.98
CA ALA A 17 -3.67 -18.85 -17.22
C ALA A 17 -5.17 -18.54 -17.36
N LEU A 18 -5.55 -17.39 -17.94
CA LEU A 18 -6.94 -17.06 -18.19
C LEU A 18 -7.56 -18.00 -19.24
N PRO A 19 -8.86 -18.36 -19.09
CA PRO A 19 -9.52 -19.30 -20.02
C PRO A 19 -9.44 -18.89 -21.49
N GLY A 20 -9.39 -17.59 -21.78
CA GLY A 20 -9.29 -17.07 -23.15
C GLY A 20 -7.99 -17.45 -23.86
N PHE A 21 -6.91 -17.71 -23.11
CA PHE A 21 -5.61 -18.14 -23.65
C PHE A 21 -5.46 -19.66 -23.74
N ALA A 22 -6.50 -20.45 -23.46
CA ALA A 22 -6.40 -21.90 -23.52
C ALA A 22 -5.82 -22.38 -24.86
N GLY A 23 -4.87 -23.31 -24.81
CA GLY A 23 -4.18 -23.83 -26.00
C GLY A 23 -3.04 -22.96 -26.53
N HIS A 24 -2.66 -21.89 -25.85
CA HIS A 24 -1.44 -21.15 -26.16
C HIS A 24 -0.19 -22.03 -26.03
N ARG A 25 0.89 -21.65 -26.71
CA ARG A 25 2.21 -22.30 -26.59
C ARG A 25 3.28 -21.21 -26.45
N VAL A 26 4.05 -21.27 -25.38
CA VAL A 26 5.24 -20.43 -25.22
C VAL A 26 6.34 -21.01 -26.11
N LEU A 27 6.93 -20.20 -26.99
CA LEU A 27 7.93 -20.60 -27.95
C LEU A 27 9.34 -20.11 -27.59
N ALA A 28 9.41 -19.00 -26.84
CA ALA A 28 10.64 -18.44 -26.31
C ALA A 28 10.33 -17.50 -25.16
N GLY A 29 11.36 -17.13 -24.38
CA GLY A 29 11.24 -16.15 -23.29
C GLY A 29 10.57 -16.68 -22.03
N GLU A 30 10.62 -17.97 -21.77
CA GLU A 30 9.99 -18.63 -20.62
C GLU A 30 10.44 -18.02 -19.28
N LYS A 31 11.72 -17.61 -19.16
CA LYS A 31 12.26 -17.01 -17.94
C LYS A 31 11.67 -15.62 -17.64
N ASN A 32 11.14 -14.96 -18.64
CA ASN A 32 10.61 -13.61 -18.56
C ASN A 32 9.07 -13.57 -18.54
N LEU A 33 8.38 -14.67 -18.35
CA LEU A 33 6.93 -14.72 -18.17
C LEU A 33 6.47 -14.04 -16.87
N SER A 34 7.36 -13.83 -15.93
CA SER A 34 7.12 -13.03 -14.71
C SER A 34 7.07 -11.51 -14.96
N ARG A 35 7.36 -11.03 -16.17
CA ARG A 35 7.17 -9.62 -16.54
C ARG A 35 5.72 -9.21 -16.34
N ARG A 36 5.54 -8.04 -15.72
CA ARG A 36 4.21 -7.49 -15.49
C ARG A 36 3.69 -6.81 -16.75
N VAL A 37 2.38 -6.92 -16.96
CA VAL A 37 1.68 -6.38 -18.12
C VAL A 37 0.88 -5.15 -17.69
N GLU A 38 1.22 -4.00 -18.24
CA GLU A 38 0.55 -2.73 -17.94
C GLU A 38 -0.71 -2.52 -18.77
N SER A 39 -0.66 -2.98 -20.02
CA SER A 39 -1.76 -2.91 -20.96
C SER A 39 -1.67 -4.02 -21.99
N VAL A 40 -2.75 -4.23 -22.73
CA VAL A 40 -2.82 -5.18 -23.84
C VAL A 40 -3.24 -4.43 -25.09
N ASN A 41 -2.60 -4.75 -26.21
CA ASN A 41 -2.87 -4.12 -27.49
C ASN A 41 -2.93 -5.18 -28.61
N ALA A 42 -3.81 -4.98 -29.58
CA ALA A 42 -3.89 -5.80 -30.78
C ALA A 42 -3.62 -4.93 -31.98
N MET A 43 -2.50 -5.21 -32.69
CA MET A 43 -2.04 -4.33 -33.75
C MET A 43 -1.41 -5.10 -34.91
N ASP A 44 -1.83 -4.75 -36.12
CA ASP A 44 -1.35 -5.28 -37.39
C ASP A 44 -1.15 -4.14 -38.39
N VAL A 45 -0.23 -3.22 -38.10
CA VAL A 45 0.10 -2.08 -38.97
C VAL A 45 1.57 -2.14 -39.39
N PRO A 46 1.93 -1.67 -40.59
CA PRO A 46 3.33 -1.72 -41.09
C PRO A 46 4.29 -0.82 -40.32
N ASP A 47 3.79 0.27 -39.78
CA ASP A 47 4.55 1.27 -39.00
C ASP A 47 4.40 1.07 -37.50
N TYR A 48 4.22 -0.19 -37.04
CA TYR A 48 3.98 -0.60 -35.66
C TYR A 48 4.94 0.03 -34.65
N TYR A 49 6.20 0.24 -35.02
CA TYR A 49 7.25 0.78 -34.16
C TYR A 49 6.96 2.19 -33.63
N ASN A 50 6.05 2.94 -34.27
CA ASN A 50 5.62 4.27 -33.82
C ASN A 50 4.56 4.22 -32.71
N TRP A 51 3.94 3.05 -32.48
CA TRP A 51 2.76 2.90 -31.65
C TRP A 51 2.97 2.00 -30.42
N LEU A 52 4.20 1.46 -30.26
CA LEU A 52 4.55 0.59 -29.17
C LEU A 52 4.63 1.35 -27.86
N VAL A 53 4.13 0.72 -26.79
CA VAL A 53 4.19 1.23 -25.42
C VAL A 53 4.93 0.23 -24.53
N ALA A 54 5.84 0.74 -23.70
CA ALA A 54 6.56 -0.12 -22.75
C ALA A 54 5.58 -0.81 -21.78
N GLY A 55 5.88 -2.07 -21.45
CA GLY A 55 5.03 -2.86 -20.54
C GLY A 55 3.77 -3.43 -21.18
N GLU A 56 3.48 -3.19 -22.47
CA GLU A 56 2.31 -3.81 -23.13
C GLU A 56 2.55 -5.27 -23.50
N LEU A 57 1.50 -6.09 -23.48
CA LEU A 57 1.43 -7.39 -24.14
C LEU A 57 0.77 -7.21 -25.50
N LEU A 58 1.59 -7.36 -26.55
CA LEU A 58 1.12 -7.16 -27.93
C LEU A 58 0.45 -8.44 -28.46
N MET A 59 -0.62 -8.29 -29.21
CA MET A 59 -1.25 -9.36 -29.99
C MET A 59 -1.20 -8.98 -31.48
N SER A 60 -0.71 -9.90 -32.31
CA SER A 60 -0.58 -9.64 -33.74
C SER A 60 -0.81 -10.91 -34.56
N SER A 61 -1.34 -10.78 -35.78
CA SER A 61 -1.33 -11.82 -36.78
C SER A 61 -0.15 -11.69 -37.74
N CYS A 62 0.66 -10.63 -37.57
CA CYS A 62 1.74 -10.21 -38.45
C CYS A 62 1.28 -9.94 -39.89
N TYR A 63 -0.03 -9.71 -40.11
CA TYR A 63 -0.59 -9.52 -41.47
C TYR A 63 0.10 -8.43 -42.27
N ALA A 64 0.43 -7.30 -41.62
CA ALA A 64 1.03 -6.17 -42.30
C ALA A 64 2.50 -6.39 -42.77
N ILE A 65 3.18 -7.42 -42.24
CA ILE A 65 4.60 -7.69 -42.49
C ILE A 65 4.87 -9.13 -42.92
N HIS A 66 3.82 -9.94 -43.17
CA HIS A 66 3.95 -11.38 -43.36
C HIS A 66 4.79 -11.77 -44.59
N ASP A 67 4.84 -10.95 -45.64
CA ASP A 67 5.60 -11.17 -46.86
C ASP A 67 6.98 -10.47 -46.84
N ASP A 68 7.36 -9.77 -45.77
CA ASP A 68 8.62 -9.06 -45.64
C ASP A 68 9.56 -9.76 -44.65
N GLU A 69 10.48 -10.59 -45.17
CA GLU A 69 11.44 -11.35 -44.34
C GLU A 69 12.32 -10.43 -43.48
N LYS A 70 12.64 -9.24 -43.97
CA LYS A 70 13.45 -8.27 -43.24
C LYS A 70 12.65 -7.69 -42.08
N ALA A 71 11.42 -7.26 -42.32
CA ALA A 71 10.53 -6.76 -41.29
C ALA A 71 10.26 -7.82 -40.21
N LEU A 72 10.03 -9.07 -40.60
CA LEU A 72 9.86 -10.20 -39.67
C LEU A 72 11.12 -10.45 -38.81
N GLY A 73 12.31 -10.33 -39.41
CA GLY A 73 13.59 -10.48 -38.68
C GLY A 73 13.85 -9.36 -37.66
N GLU A 74 13.40 -8.13 -37.96
CA GLU A 74 13.56 -6.95 -37.11
C GLU A 74 12.42 -6.80 -36.07
N TYR A 75 11.33 -7.56 -36.20
CA TYR A 75 10.12 -7.38 -35.38
C TYR A 75 10.38 -7.59 -33.89
N ILE A 76 10.87 -8.77 -33.49
CA ILE A 76 11.16 -9.08 -32.08
C ILE A 76 12.22 -8.15 -31.47
N PRO A 77 13.37 -7.88 -32.13
CA PRO A 77 14.35 -6.90 -31.65
C PRO A 77 13.74 -5.51 -31.38
N THR A 78 12.87 -5.05 -32.27
CA THR A 78 12.20 -3.74 -32.13
C THR A 78 11.27 -3.73 -30.94
N LEU A 79 10.43 -4.77 -30.74
CA LEU A 79 9.54 -4.88 -29.58
C LEU A 79 10.33 -4.89 -28.27
N ALA A 80 11.40 -5.66 -28.23
CA ALA A 80 12.27 -5.76 -27.04
C ALA A 80 12.94 -4.41 -26.73
N ALA A 81 13.44 -3.70 -27.74
CA ALA A 81 14.09 -2.40 -27.58
C ALA A 81 13.12 -1.31 -27.08
N GLN A 82 11.84 -1.40 -27.42
CA GLN A 82 10.78 -0.49 -26.97
C GLN A 82 10.21 -0.87 -25.59
N GLY A 83 10.71 -1.95 -24.98
CA GLY A 83 10.26 -2.37 -23.64
C GLY A 83 8.91 -3.06 -23.61
N VAL A 84 8.43 -3.59 -24.73
CA VAL A 84 7.21 -4.41 -24.80
C VAL A 84 7.37 -5.63 -23.91
N ALA A 85 6.36 -5.99 -23.13
CA ALA A 85 6.44 -7.10 -22.17
C ALA A 85 6.57 -8.47 -22.86
N GLY A 86 5.85 -8.67 -23.97
CA GLY A 86 5.85 -9.87 -24.76
C GLY A 86 4.89 -9.78 -25.94
N ILE A 87 4.88 -10.80 -26.80
CA ILE A 87 3.99 -10.87 -27.96
C ILE A 87 3.25 -12.20 -28.04
N CYS A 88 1.95 -12.11 -28.33
CA CYS A 88 1.09 -13.24 -28.68
C CYS A 88 0.79 -13.22 -30.17
N ILE A 89 1.17 -14.25 -30.91
CA ILE A 89 1.01 -14.32 -32.37
C ILE A 89 -0.06 -15.37 -32.75
N ASN A 90 -1.02 -14.95 -33.58
CA ASN A 90 -1.89 -15.86 -34.30
C ASN A 90 -1.28 -16.13 -35.69
N THR A 91 -0.93 -17.37 -35.96
CA THR A 91 -0.15 -17.73 -37.18
C THR A 91 -0.97 -17.84 -38.46
N ARG A 92 -2.21 -17.32 -38.48
CA ARG A 92 -3.13 -17.46 -39.62
C ARG A 92 -2.51 -17.04 -40.95
N PHE A 93 -1.71 -16.00 -40.98
CA PHE A 93 -1.10 -15.46 -42.19
C PHE A 93 0.35 -15.91 -42.38
N LEU A 94 1.04 -16.28 -41.32
CA LEU A 94 2.40 -16.80 -41.40
C LEU A 94 2.50 -18.30 -41.66
N GLY A 95 1.40 -19.06 -41.39
CA GLY A 95 1.45 -20.52 -41.35
C GLY A 95 2.25 -21.03 -40.16
N GLU A 96 3.55 -20.78 -40.16
CA GLU A 96 4.47 -21.06 -39.05
C GLU A 96 5.25 -19.80 -38.67
N ILE A 97 5.68 -19.70 -37.42
CA ILE A 97 6.50 -18.57 -36.96
C ILE A 97 7.91 -18.72 -37.57
N PRO A 98 8.40 -17.70 -38.30
CA PRO A 98 9.71 -17.75 -38.95
C PRO A 98 10.85 -17.99 -37.96
N GLU A 99 11.86 -18.79 -38.38
CA GLU A 99 13.02 -19.10 -37.55
C GLU A 99 13.83 -17.86 -37.16
N SER A 100 13.82 -16.80 -37.98
CA SER A 100 14.43 -15.50 -37.65
C SER A 100 13.79 -14.88 -36.40
N MET A 101 12.47 -14.94 -36.27
CA MET A 101 11.75 -14.43 -35.09
C MET A 101 12.01 -15.32 -33.87
N LEU A 102 11.98 -16.66 -34.03
CA LEU A 102 12.24 -17.60 -32.94
C LEU A 102 13.66 -17.43 -32.38
N ARG A 103 14.65 -17.29 -33.26
CA ARG A 103 16.04 -17.05 -32.85
C ARG A 103 16.18 -15.75 -32.10
N ALA A 104 15.68 -14.64 -32.64
CA ALA A 104 15.72 -13.34 -31.97
C ALA A 104 15.03 -13.37 -30.59
N ALA A 105 13.89 -14.04 -30.48
CA ALA A 105 13.18 -14.18 -29.21
C ALA A 105 13.98 -15.00 -28.20
N ARG A 106 14.67 -16.07 -28.62
CA ARG A 106 15.55 -16.88 -27.73
C ARG A 106 16.79 -16.10 -27.29
N GLU A 107 17.45 -15.37 -28.23
CA GLU A 107 18.65 -14.58 -27.94
C GLU A 107 18.36 -13.44 -26.95
N LEU A 108 17.19 -12.82 -27.05
CA LEU A 108 16.75 -11.72 -26.18
C LEU A 108 15.96 -12.15 -24.96
N ASP A 109 15.75 -13.48 -24.80
CA ASP A 109 14.85 -14.06 -23.79
C ASP A 109 13.48 -13.33 -23.77
N PHE A 110 12.96 -13.01 -24.98
CA PHE A 110 11.73 -12.25 -25.16
C PHE A 110 10.52 -13.17 -25.23
N PRO A 111 9.47 -12.92 -24.42
CA PRO A 111 8.26 -13.75 -24.41
C PRO A 111 7.54 -13.76 -25.77
N LEU A 112 7.61 -14.89 -26.45
CA LEU A 112 6.95 -15.14 -27.73
C LEU A 112 5.96 -16.30 -27.57
N ILE A 113 4.68 -16.01 -27.74
CA ILE A 113 3.58 -16.92 -27.47
C ILE A 113 2.80 -17.15 -28.77
N ALA A 114 2.58 -18.40 -29.15
CA ALA A 114 1.68 -18.77 -30.24
C ALA A 114 0.27 -18.98 -29.71
N LEU A 115 -0.71 -18.39 -30.39
CA LEU A 115 -2.14 -18.52 -30.09
C LEU A 115 -2.81 -19.51 -31.05
N PRO A 116 -3.85 -20.23 -30.62
CA PRO A 116 -4.73 -21.00 -31.50
C PRO A 116 -5.40 -20.09 -32.55
N LEU A 117 -5.65 -20.64 -33.74
CA LEU A 117 -6.23 -19.90 -34.88
C LEU A 117 -7.63 -19.36 -34.63
N GLU A 118 -8.40 -20.04 -33.77
CA GLU A 118 -9.80 -19.72 -33.46
C GLU A 118 -9.95 -18.58 -32.46
N VAL A 119 -8.83 -18.19 -31.80
CA VAL A 119 -8.85 -17.16 -30.75
C VAL A 119 -9.05 -15.77 -31.37
N ARG A 120 -9.99 -15.03 -30.83
CA ARG A 120 -10.24 -13.63 -31.22
C ARG A 120 -9.49 -12.68 -30.28
N PHE A 121 -8.70 -11.79 -30.83
CA PHE A 121 -7.94 -10.78 -30.05
C PHE A 121 -8.82 -9.92 -29.16
N ALA A 122 -10.05 -9.61 -29.63
CA ALA A 122 -10.99 -8.82 -28.85
C ALA A 122 -11.40 -9.50 -27.54
N ASP A 123 -11.52 -10.84 -27.53
CA ASP A 123 -11.87 -11.59 -26.31
C ASP A 123 -10.68 -11.64 -25.35
N LEU A 124 -9.46 -11.82 -25.87
CA LEU A 124 -8.23 -11.77 -25.06
C LEU A 124 -7.98 -10.38 -24.48
N SER A 125 -8.12 -9.33 -25.31
CA SER A 125 -7.96 -7.94 -24.87
C SER A 125 -8.91 -7.61 -23.73
N ARG A 126 -10.18 -8.02 -23.86
CA ARG A 126 -11.18 -7.81 -22.82
C ARG A 126 -10.81 -8.56 -21.54
N ALA A 127 -10.56 -9.87 -21.64
CA ALA A 127 -10.24 -10.70 -20.47
C ALA A 127 -8.99 -10.17 -19.72
N SER A 128 -7.95 -9.77 -20.47
CA SER A 128 -6.71 -9.23 -19.89
C SER A 128 -6.94 -7.85 -19.26
N THR A 129 -7.68 -6.96 -19.92
CA THR A 129 -8.00 -5.64 -19.38
C THR A 129 -8.87 -5.73 -18.13
N ASP A 130 -9.84 -6.65 -18.12
CA ASP A 130 -10.69 -6.89 -16.94
C ASP A 130 -9.86 -7.39 -15.76
N GLU A 131 -8.89 -8.29 -15.99
CA GLU A 131 -7.98 -8.79 -14.94
C GLU A 131 -7.06 -7.68 -14.41
N ILE A 132 -6.46 -6.86 -15.28
CA ILE A 132 -5.66 -5.71 -14.90
C ILE A 132 -6.48 -4.76 -14.03
N ASN A 133 -7.68 -4.39 -14.47
CA ASN A 133 -8.56 -3.48 -13.74
C ASN A 133 -9.06 -4.09 -12.43
N ARG A 134 -9.35 -5.39 -12.41
CA ARG A 134 -9.76 -6.11 -11.20
C ARG A 134 -8.69 -6.02 -10.12
N ARG A 135 -7.42 -6.25 -10.46
CA ARG A 135 -6.28 -6.16 -9.53
C ARG A 135 -6.06 -4.75 -9.02
N ARG A 136 -6.03 -3.76 -9.93
CA ARG A 136 -5.92 -2.34 -9.56
C ARG A 136 -7.04 -1.91 -8.61
N THR A 137 -8.27 -2.31 -8.90
CA THR A 137 -9.43 -1.98 -8.08
C THR A 137 -9.40 -2.70 -6.72
N ALA A 138 -8.92 -3.96 -6.67
CA ALA A 138 -8.81 -4.71 -5.41
C ALA A 138 -7.87 -4.02 -4.42
N VAL A 139 -6.71 -3.55 -4.91
CA VAL A 139 -5.74 -2.80 -4.08
C VAL A 139 -6.35 -1.50 -3.57
N LEU A 140 -7.00 -0.72 -4.44
CA LEU A 140 -7.67 0.51 -4.04
C LEU A 140 -8.76 0.25 -2.99
N ARG A 141 -9.58 -0.78 -3.17
CA ARG A 141 -10.62 -1.16 -2.20
C ARG A 141 -10.03 -1.59 -0.86
N SER A 142 -8.98 -2.41 -0.87
CA SER A 142 -8.29 -2.82 0.36
C SER A 142 -7.75 -1.62 1.12
N SER A 143 -7.05 -0.73 0.43
CA SER A 143 -6.53 0.51 1.01
C SER A 143 -7.62 1.41 1.60
N LEU A 144 -8.72 1.63 0.88
CA LEU A 144 -9.86 2.42 1.36
C LEU A 144 -10.54 1.77 2.58
N SER A 145 -10.66 0.44 2.59
CA SER A 145 -11.26 -0.30 3.71
C SER A 145 -10.44 -0.16 4.98
N VAL A 146 -9.10 -0.24 4.87
CA VAL A 146 -8.18 -0.05 6.01
C VAL A 146 -8.27 1.38 6.54
N ASN A 147 -8.24 2.38 5.66
CA ASN A 147 -8.40 3.79 6.06
C ASN A 147 -9.71 4.01 6.81
N HIS A 148 -10.82 3.51 6.26
CA HIS A 148 -12.14 3.66 6.89
C HIS A 148 -12.20 2.99 8.26
N LEU A 149 -11.69 1.76 8.39
CA LEU A 149 -11.64 1.02 9.65
C LEU A 149 -10.85 1.78 10.72
N LEU A 150 -9.62 2.18 10.40
CA LEU A 150 -8.77 2.90 11.35
C LEU A 150 -9.34 4.27 11.72
N THR A 151 -9.92 5.00 10.75
CA THR A 151 -10.58 6.28 11.03
C THR A 151 -11.79 6.12 11.93
N GLN A 152 -12.60 5.08 11.74
CA GLN A 152 -13.71 4.76 12.65
C GLN A 152 -13.20 4.47 14.07
N MET A 153 -12.16 3.66 14.22
CA MET A 153 -11.56 3.35 15.51
C MET A 153 -11.13 4.63 16.26
N ILE A 154 -10.46 5.54 15.56
CA ILE A 154 -10.04 6.83 16.15
C ILE A 154 -11.26 7.67 16.54
N THR A 155 -12.30 7.69 15.73
CA THR A 155 -13.51 8.47 16.00
C THR A 155 -14.24 7.99 17.26
N VAL A 156 -14.25 6.68 17.51
CA VAL A 156 -14.85 6.11 18.73
C VAL A 156 -13.90 6.11 19.93
N GLY A 157 -12.66 6.60 19.78
CA GLY A 157 -11.69 6.77 20.85
C GLY A 157 -10.89 5.50 21.18
N ALA A 158 -10.65 4.65 20.19
CA ALA A 158 -9.81 3.46 20.35
C ALA A 158 -8.43 3.81 20.90
N THR A 159 -7.89 2.91 21.71
CA THR A 159 -6.54 3.01 22.28
C THR A 159 -5.46 2.67 21.24
N LEU A 160 -4.22 3.06 21.50
CA LEU A 160 -3.09 2.69 20.63
C LEU A 160 -2.89 1.16 20.57
N ASP A 161 -3.20 0.42 21.65
CA ASP A 161 -3.12 -1.05 21.67
C ASP A 161 -4.17 -1.68 20.73
N GLU A 162 -5.40 -1.16 20.72
CA GLU A 162 -6.44 -1.62 19.80
C GLU A 162 -6.08 -1.31 18.35
N ILE A 163 -5.49 -0.15 18.08
CA ILE A 163 -4.98 0.21 16.75
C ILE A 163 -3.81 -0.71 16.37
N ALA A 164 -2.85 -0.95 17.28
CA ALA A 164 -1.73 -1.87 17.05
C ALA A 164 -2.21 -3.29 16.74
N LYS A 165 -3.23 -3.79 17.47
CA LYS A 165 -3.86 -5.08 17.19
C LYS A 165 -4.45 -5.14 15.78
N THR A 166 -5.21 -4.13 15.38
CA THR A 166 -5.82 -4.09 14.05
C THR A 166 -4.75 -4.02 12.95
N VAL A 167 -3.70 -3.23 13.16
CA VAL A 167 -2.57 -3.18 12.23
C VAL A 167 -1.86 -4.54 12.14
N SER A 168 -1.71 -5.24 13.26
CA SER A 168 -1.16 -6.60 13.29
C SER A 168 -2.02 -7.61 12.53
N GLU A 169 -3.34 -7.55 12.69
CA GLU A 169 -4.28 -8.42 11.95
C GLU A 169 -4.22 -8.18 10.43
N ILE A 170 -3.95 -6.94 10.01
CA ILE A 170 -3.81 -6.55 8.58
C ILE A 170 -2.44 -6.95 8.03
N SER A 171 -1.36 -6.73 8.80
CA SER A 171 0.02 -6.94 8.35
C SER A 171 0.55 -8.35 8.56
N GLY A 172 -0.08 -9.13 9.45
CA GLY A 172 0.44 -10.41 9.92
C GLY A 172 1.72 -10.32 10.76
N SER A 173 2.05 -9.11 11.24
CA SER A 173 3.27 -8.79 11.98
C SER A 173 2.97 -8.45 13.43
N SER A 174 3.95 -8.60 14.33
CA SER A 174 3.92 -7.94 15.63
C SER A 174 4.11 -6.43 15.44
N VAL A 175 3.41 -5.60 16.21
CA VAL A 175 3.29 -4.16 16.00
C VAL A 175 3.61 -3.37 17.25
N LEU A 176 4.45 -2.34 17.13
CA LEU A 176 4.68 -1.30 18.13
C LEU A 176 4.40 0.07 17.50
N ILE A 177 3.51 0.83 18.13
CA ILE A 177 3.27 2.23 17.82
C ILE A 177 3.78 3.07 18.98
N VAL A 178 4.66 4.01 18.70
CA VAL A 178 5.19 4.97 19.69
C VAL A 178 4.66 6.35 19.39
N ASP A 179 3.97 6.96 20.34
CA ASP A 179 3.50 8.33 20.36
C ASP A 179 4.50 9.16 21.21
N GLU A 180 5.41 9.85 20.52
CA GLU A 180 6.47 10.62 21.17
C GLU A 180 5.95 11.93 21.79
N ILE A 181 4.82 12.46 21.29
CA ILE A 181 4.20 13.69 21.82
C ILE A 181 3.52 13.45 23.17
N ASN A 182 2.73 12.39 23.24
CA ASN A 182 1.94 12.08 24.45
C ASN A 182 2.62 11.05 25.35
N HIS A 183 3.84 10.60 25.01
CA HIS A 183 4.62 9.60 25.74
C HIS A 183 3.82 8.30 25.95
N ARG A 184 3.15 7.79 24.90
CA ARG A 184 2.34 6.57 24.93
C ARG A 184 2.92 5.55 23.97
N ARG A 185 2.56 4.28 24.24
CA ARG A 185 2.89 3.16 23.35
C ARG A 185 1.64 2.32 23.13
N GLY A 186 1.51 1.78 21.94
CA GLY A 186 0.55 0.73 21.62
C GLY A 186 1.32 -0.49 21.13
N VAL A 187 1.09 -1.65 21.74
CA VAL A 187 1.83 -2.87 21.45
C VAL A 187 0.86 -4.02 21.22
N PHE A 188 1.12 -4.79 20.17
CA PHE A 188 0.42 -6.05 19.96
C PHE A 188 1.34 -7.08 19.30
N SER A 189 1.44 -8.26 19.91
CA SER A 189 2.15 -9.42 19.38
C SER A 189 1.20 -10.62 19.35
N PRO A 190 0.98 -11.25 18.18
CA PRO A 190 0.15 -12.47 18.08
C PRO A 190 0.68 -13.62 18.95
N ASN A 191 1.98 -13.67 19.18
CA ASN A 191 2.67 -14.73 19.93
C ASN A 191 2.87 -14.38 21.41
N GLY A 192 2.45 -13.17 21.85
CA GLY A 192 2.64 -12.72 23.24
C GLY A 192 4.09 -12.40 23.60
N GLU A 193 4.95 -12.18 22.61
CA GLU A 193 6.35 -11.78 22.81
C GLU A 193 6.43 -10.31 23.26
N GLU A 194 7.33 -10.02 24.21
CA GLU A 194 7.67 -8.65 24.55
C GLU A 194 8.47 -8.03 23.40
N LEU A 195 7.91 -6.96 22.82
CA LEU A 195 8.56 -6.25 21.71
C LEU A 195 9.51 -5.20 22.26
N ASN A 196 10.81 -5.37 22.01
CA ASN A 196 11.83 -4.41 22.38
C ASN A 196 12.48 -3.83 21.11
N GLU A 197 12.55 -2.50 21.02
CA GLU A 197 13.14 -1.80 19.86
C GLU A 197 14.63 -2.13 19.65
N GLU A 198 15.33 -2.53 20.71
CA GLU A 198 16.76 -2.88 20.67
C GLU A 198 17.00 -4.28 20.07
N GLU A 199 15.96 -5.09 19.91
CA GLU A 199 16.03 -6.47 19.41
C GLU A 199 15.51 -6.60 17.96
N MET A 200 15.62 -5.55 17.14
CA MET A 200 15.22 -5.60 15.73
C MET A 200 16.14 -6.54 14.94
N HIS A 201 15.52 -7.46 14.17
CA HIS A 201 16.21 -8.44 13.35
C HIS A 201 16.22 -8.04 11.87
N GLU A 202 17.01 -8.74 11.06
CA GLU A 202 17.05 -8.56 9.61
C GLU A 202 15.66 -8.91 9.01
N GLY A 203 14.98 -7.92 8.43
CA GLY A 203 13.61 -8.01 7.90
C GLY A 203 12.57 -7.21 8.68
N ASP A 204 12.91 -6.71 9.87
CA ASP A 204 12.04 -5.83 10.65
C ASP A 204 12.09 -4.41 10.10
N VAL A 205 10.96 -3.72 10.10
CA VAL A 205 10.84 -2.39 9.48
C VAL A 205 10.25 -1.40 10.47
N CYS A 206 10.92 -0.25 10.62
CA CYS A 206 10.41 0.90 11.37
C CYS A 206 10.17 2.09 10.46
N HIS A 207 8.95 2.62 10.51
CA HIS A 207 8.54 3.82 9.79
C HIS A 207 8.35 4.99 10.76
N GLN A 208 8.83 6.16 10.37
CA GLN A 208 8.59 7.39 11.11
C GLN A 208 7.15 7.86 10.86
N ILE A 209 6.48 8.32 11.91
CA ILE A 209 5.18 8.96 11.86
C ILE A 209 5.42 10.45 11.95
N CYS A 210 4.98 11.20 10.92
CA CYS A 210 5.17 12.64 10.84
C CYS A 210 3.84 13.38 10.69
N ILE A 211 3.77 14.59 11.23
CA ILE A 211 2.72 15.57 10.94
C ILE A 211 3.44 16.72 10.26
N GLU A 212 3.11 16.96 8.98
CA GLU A 212 3.90 17.85 8.12
C GLU A 212 5.37 17.39 8.10
N ASP A 213 6.30 18.23 8.55
CA ASP A 213 7.74 17.94 8.62
C ASP A 213 8.21 17.52 10.03
N TYR A 214 7.29 17.42 11.00
CA TYR A 214 7.64 17.10 12.38
C TYR A 214 7.39 15.63 12.67
N ARG A 215 8.43 14.94 13.14
CA ARG A 215 8.30 13.58 13.65
C ARG A 215 7.51 13.61 14.96
N VAL A 216 6.44 12.80 15.00
CA VAL A 216 5.54 12.69 16.15
C VAL A 216 5.53 11.29 16.76
N GLY A 217 6.16 10.32 16.09
CA GLY A 217 6.24 8.96 16.58
C GLY A 217 6.87 7.99 15.58
N LYS A 218 6.67 6.70 15.82
CA LYS A 218 7.10 5.63 14.92
C LYS A 218 6.16 4.42 14.96
N LEU A 219 6.13 3.70 13.86
CA LEU A 219 5.45 2.41 13.67
C LEU A 219 6.52 1.38 13.35
N CYS A 220 6.68 0.35 14.19
CA CYS A 220 7.60 -0.75 13.93
C CYS A 220 6.83 -2.06 13.77
N LEU A 221 7.26 -2.88 12.80
CA LEU A 221 6.66 -4.15 12.39
C LEU A 221 7.72 -5.24 12.45
N TRP A 222 7.42 -6.36 13.13
CA TRP A 222 8.33 -7.52 13.30
C TRP A 222 7.69 -8.81 12.82
N GLY A 223 8.49 -9.70 12.27
CA GLY A 223 8.13 -11.08 12.02
C GLY A 223 7.07 -11.32 10.94
N GLY A 224 6.78 -10.33 10.10
CA GLY A 224 5.88 -10.50 8.96
C GLY A 224 6.54 -11.32 7.85
N HIS A 225 5.95 -12.47 7.51
CA HIS A 225 6.42 -13.31 6.41
C HIS A 225 5.99 -12.76 5.03
N THR A 226 5.03 -11.87 4.99
CA THR A 226 4.53 -11.23 3.76
C THR A 226 4.71 -9.72 3.89
N PRO A 227 5.40 -9.06 2.97
CA PRO A 227 5.51 -7.61 3.00
C PRO A 227 4.11 -7.00 2.93
N ILE A 228 3.80 -6.10 3.87
CA ILE A 228 2.55 -5.34 3.84
C ILE A 228 2.50 -4.53 2.54
N ASP A 229 1.32 -4.51 1.91
CA ASP A 229 1.10 -3.70 0.73
C ASP A 229 1.43 -2.22 1.04
N GLU A 230 2.26 -1.61 0.19
CA GLU A 230 2.73 -0.23 0.39
C GLU A 230 1.58 0.78 0.46
N ALA A 231 0.49 0.55 -0.30
CA ALA A 231 -0.68 1.41 -0.25
C ALA A 231 -1.43 1.28 1.09
N VAL A 232 -1.50 0.08 1.65
CA VAL A 232 -2.06 -0.17 2.98
C VAL A 232 -1.19 0.46 4.06
N LEU A 233 0.12 0.28 3.97
CA LEU A 233 1.07 0.90 4.91
C LEU A 233 0.95 2.42 4.91
N TRP A 234 0.86 3.05 3.75
CA TRP A 234 0.64 4.49 3.62
C TRP A 234 -0.66 4.95 4.30
N GLN A 235 -1.75 4.17 4.19
CA GLN A 235 -3.00 4.50 4.88
C GLN A 235 -2.81 4.45 6.40
N ILE A 236 -2.13 3.43 6.91
CA ILE A 236 -1.82 3.29 8.34
C ILE A 236 -1.01 4.50 8.82
N LEU A 237 0.08 4.85 8.11
CA LEU A 237 0.96 5.97 8.46
C LEU A 237 0.26 7.34 8.36
N ASN A 238 -0.77 7.50 7.54
CA ASN A 238 -1.54 8.74 7.45
C ASN A 238 -2.63 8.85 8.52
N VAL A 239 -3.12 7.74 9.04
CA VAL A 239 -4.22 7.74 10.01
C VAL A 239 -3.74 7.82 11.45
N ILE A 240 -2.62 7.17 11.81
CA ILE A 240 -2.07 7.21 13.18
C ILE A 240 -1.78 8.65 13.67
N PRO A 241 -1.22 9.57 12.86
CA PRO A 241 -1.04 10.97 13.27
C PRO A 241 -2.31 11.66 13.75
N LEU A 242 -3.47 11.29 13.19
CA LEU A 242 -4.77 11.84 13.62
C LEU A 242 -5.10 11.45 15.06
N GLU A 243 -4.82 10.20 15.45
CA GLU A 243 -5.00 9.77 16.85
C GLU A 243 -4.03 10.47 17.78
N ILE A 244 -2.77 10.62 17.40
CA ILE A 244 -1.76 11.34 18.18
C ILE A 244 -2.20 12.79 18.42
N SER A 245 -2.63 13.48 17.37
CA SER A 245 -3.12 14.86 17.43
C SER A 245 -4.40 14.99 18.26
N ARG A 246 -5.35 14.07 18.07
CA ARG A 246 -6.60 14.04 18.83
C ARG A 246 -6.33 13.88 20.33
N SER A 247 -5.51 12.91 20.67
CA SER A 247 -5.14 12.65 22.08
C SER A 247 -4.37 13.81 22.70
N HIS A 248 -3.52 14.48 21.93
CA HIS A 248 -2.82 15.67 22.38
C HIS A 248 -3.79 16.81 22.68
N ALA A 249 -4.72 17.09 21.76
CA ALA A 249 -5.72 18.12 21.93
C ALA A 249 -6.64 17.87 23.14
N VAL A 250 -7.06 16.61 23.36
CA VAL A 250 -7.87 16.25 24.55
C VAL A 250 -7.08 16.53 25.84
N ARG A 251 -5.82 16.07 25.92
CA ARG A 251 -4.97 16.29 27.11
C ARG A 251 -4.70 17.77 27.38
N GLU A 252 -4.44 18.57 26.33
CA GLU A 252 -4.25 20.02 26.50
C GLU A 252 -5.54 20.69 26.96
N SER A 253 -6.69 20.29 26.45
CA SER A 253 -8.00 20.77 26.93
C SER A 253 -8.24 20.41 28.39
N GLU A 254 -7.91 19.17 28.82
CA GLU A 254 -8.03 18.73 30.21
C GLU A 254 -7.10 19.54 31.13
N LYS A 255 -5.82 19.75 30.71
CA LYS A 255 -4.86 20.57 31.46
C LYS A 255 -5.33 22.02 31.59
N SER A 256 -5.86 22.62 30.53
CA SER A 256 -6.39 23.98 30.54
C SER A 256 -7.57 24.06 31.50
N SER A 257 -8.53 23.14 31.40
CA SER A 257 -9.70 23.08 32.30
C SER A 257 -9.31 22.91 33.77
N PHE A 258 -8.28 22.09 34.02
CA PHE A 258 -7.72 21.89 35.36
C PHE A 258 -7.01 23.15 35.87
N SER A 259 -6.23 23.82 35.04
CA SER A 259 -5.55 25.07 35.38
C SER A 259 -6.53 26.19 35.70
N ASP A 260 -7.60 26.31 34.90
CA ASP A 260 -8.68 27.29 35.12
C ASP A 260 -9.42 27.01 36.42
N PHE A 261 -9.71 25.74 36.71
CA PHE A 261 -10.32 25.33 37.97
C PHE A 261 -9.44 25.75 39.17
N PHE A 262 -8.13 25.46 39.13
CA PHE A 262 -7.21 25.87 40.20
C PHE A 262 -7.10 27.38 40.34
N LEU A 263 -7.04 28.10 39.24
CA LEU A 263 -7.01 29.55 39.25
C LEU A 263 -8.24 30.15 39.92
N HIS A 264 -9.44 29.59 39.64
CA HIS A 264 -10.69 29.98 40.29
C HIS A 264 -10.64 29.71 41.79
N LEU A 265 -10.16 28.53 42.22
CA LEU A 265 -10.01 28.21 43.64
C LEU A 265 -9.03 29.15 44.36
N LEU A 266 -7.90 29.48 43.73
CA LEU A 266 -6.86 30.34 44.35
C LEU A 266 -7.23 31.83 44.39
N THR A 267 -8.10 32.27 43.49
CA THR A 267 -8.54 33.69 43.37
C THR A 267 -9.83 34.02 44.13
N ASP A 268 -10.32 33.07 44.94
CA ASP A 268 -11.55 33.20 45.77
C ASP A 268 -12.83 33.61 44.95
N ARG A 269 -12.87 33.20 43.68
CA ARG A 269 -13.99 33.46 42.78
C ARG A 269 -15.04 32.34 42.79
N ILE A 270 -15.17 31.66 43.93
CA ILE A 270 -16.15 30.59 44.10
C ILE A 270 -17.51 31.22 44.28
N THR A 271 -18.33 31.14 43.25
CA THR A 271 -19.71 31.65 43.26
C THR A 271 -20.74 30.59 43.62
N ASP A 272 -20.39 29.30 43.43
CA ASP A 272 -21.26 28.15 43.73
C ASP A 272 -20.41 26.96 44.22
N GLU A 273 -20.47 26.71 45.52
CA GLU A 273 -19.68 25.64 46.21
C GLU A 273 -20.09 24.25 45.74
N GLN A 274 -21.33 24.02 45.34
CA GLN A 274 -21.81 22.73 44.87
C GLN A 274 -21.22 22.42 43.46
N GLN A 275 -21.25 23.40 42.56
CA GLN A 275 -20.77 23.28 41.21
C GLN A 275 -19.24 23.04 41.19
N GLU A 276 -18.49 23.74 42.04
CA GLU A 276 -17.05 23.56 42.14
C GLU A 276 -16.67 22.23 42.80
N THR A 277 -17.49 21.73 43.71
CA THR A 277 -17.27 20.39 44.28
C THR A 277 -17.51 19.28 43.24
N GLU A 278 -18.51 19.40 42.41
CA GLU A 278 -18.74 18.47 41.29
C GLU A 278 -17.60 18.52 40.26
N ARG A 279 -17.13 19.70 39.95
CA ARG A 279 -15.96 19.91 39.05
C ARG A 279 -14.69 19.31 39.64
N ALA A 280 -14.44 19.47 40.93
CA ALA A 280 -13.34 18.81 41.62
C ALA A 280 -13.37 17.30 41.51
N ARG A 281 -14.57 16.72 41.70
CA ARG A 281 -14.79 15.26 41.58
C ARG A 281 -14.51 14.76 40.14
N SER A 282 -14.83 15.54 39.10
CA SER A 282 -14.53 15.16 37.73
C SER A 282 -13.02 15.10 37.46
N PHE A 283 -12.22 15.84 38.23
CA PHE A 283 -10.75 15.76 38.22
C PHE A 283 -10.16 14.74 39.21
N GLY A 284 -11.00 13.88 39.83
CA GLY A 284 -10.57 12.88 40.80
C GLY A 284 -10.21 13.44 42.17
N MET A 285 -10.59 14.67 42.48
CA MET A 285 -10.34 15.30 43.76
C MET A 285 -11.51 15.11 44.71
N ASP A 286 -11.22 14.69 45.97
CA ASP A 286 -12.20 14.58 47.04
C ASP A 286 -11.95 15.66 48.09
N PHE A 287 -12.80 16.69 48.12
CA PHE A 287 -12.76 17.76 49.11
C PHE A 287 -13.47 17.40 50.43
N SER A 288 -13.98 16.18 50.61
CA SER A 288 -14.58 15.72 51.85
C SER A 288 -13.56 15.62 53.00
N ARG A 289 -12.27 15.60 52.70
CA ARG A 289 -11.17 15.65 53.66
C ARG A 289 -10.45 16.99 53.51
N ARG A 290 -10.12 17.69 54.63
CA ARG A 290 -9.30 18.88 54.63
C ARG A 290 -7.94 18.61 53.93
N THR A 291 -7.81 18.99 52.68
CA THR A 291 -6.57 18.88 51.95
C THR A 291 -5.90 20.24 51.97
N CYS A 292 -4.77 20.33 52.68
CA CYS A 292 -3.89 21.54 52.56
C CYS A 292 -3.15 21.44 51.25
N CYS A 293 -3.48 22.32 50.29
CA CYS A 293 -2.66 22.54 49.09
C CYS A 293 -1.48 23.43 49.43
N CYS A 294 -0.34 22.84 49.83
CA CYS A 294 0.93 23.53 49.87
C CYS A 294 1.57 23.46 48.46
N ALA A 295 1.22 24.38 47.56
CA ALA A 295 1.95 24.60 46.34
C ALA A 295 3.14 25.50 46.63
N SER A 296 4.36 24.99 46.61
CA SER A 296 5.55 25.85 46.63
C SER A 296 5.71 26.50 45.26
N VAL A 297 5.75 27.82 45.21
CA VAL A 297 5.91 28.65 44.00
C VAL A 297 7.21 28.33 43.23
N SER A 298 8.10 27.53 43.79
CA SER A 298 9.36 27.09 43.18
C SER A 298 9.18 26.06 42.06
N ASP A 299 8.06 25.32 42.00
CA ASP A 299 7.85 24.25 41.00
C ASP A 299 7.19 24.76 39.71
N ILE A 300 6.65 25.98 39.70
CA ILE A 300 5.99 26.58 38.50
C ILE A 300 7.02 27.13 37.48
N ARG A 301 8.31 27.28 37.86
CA ARG A 301 9.35 27.82 36.99
C ARG A 301 10.25 26.81 36.29
N ARG A 302 9.97 25.52 36.42
CA ARG A 302 10.81 24.44 35.85
C ARG A 302 10.01 23.34 35.13
N ARG A 303 9.03 23.71 34.33
CA ARG A 303 8.53 22.81 33.26
C ARG A 303 8.17 23.64 32.03
#